data_d54c7911b0a0e5df181650d77c04e6db
#
_entry.id   d54c7911b0a0e5df181650d77c04e6db
#
_cell.length_a   1.000
_cell.length_b   1.000
_cell.length_c   1.000
_cell.angle_alpha   90.00
_cell.angle_beta   90.00
_cell.angle_gamma   90.00
#
_symmetry.space_group_name_H-M   'P 1'
#
loop_
_entity.id
_entity.type
_entity.pdbx_description
1 polymer ?
#
loop_
_entity_poly.entity_id
_entity_poly.type
_entity_poly.pdbx_seq_one_letter_code
_entity_poly.pdbx_strand_id
1 'polypeptide(L)'
;MLSLIKIEINKVSKVKLFLAWLITIFIVSGITGIIIMGLGTDNKLGEFVGQSINDYRGTSQWEGWAIAMSLFSSLFTKAAFLIFESYLLSIIIIDEFKRRTIFQLFSYPISKIKLLWGKVLSVILISFIAHFTAHIVIELFIKLMAFLTGENYIPFTNYLINLVGITFGTVLIGLIPFVLGMIKYSTPITILSGLGLAALLSNATPGTLTHNFVDNVFFLIIASIISLMIVSSSIYTISKKDININ
;
A
#
# COMPACT_ATOMS: atom_id res chain seq x y z
N MET A 1 -8.72 -6.17 -22.79
CA MET A 1 -8.32 -5.74 -21.44
C MET A 1 -6.87 -5.29 -21.39
N LEU A 2 -5.90 -6.11 -21.77
CA LEU A 2 -4.47 -5.74 -21.71
C LEU A 2 -4.11 -4.45 -22.47
N SER A 3 -4.72 -4.21 -23.64
CA SER A 3 -4.53 -2.97 -24.42
C SER A 3 -5.01 -1.72 -23.65
N LEU A 4 -6.15 -1.81 -22.95
CA LEU A 4 -6.67 -0.72 -22.13
C LEU A 4 -5.74 -0.43 -20.95
N ILE A 5 -5.28 -1.46 -20.26
CA ILE A 5 -4.32 -1.31 -19.15
C ILE A 5 -3.04 -0.62 -19.63
N LYS A 6 -2.49 -1.04 -20.77
CA LYS A 6 -1.29 -0.43 -21.35
C LYS A 6 -1.48 1.06 -21.68
N ILE A 7 -2.66 1.44 -22.19
CA ILE A 7 -2.99 2.83 -22.48
C ILE A 7 -3.03 3.64 -21.18
N GLU A 8 -3.70 3.16 -20.15
CA GLU A 8 -3.82 3.86 -18.87
C GLU A 8 -2.46 4.02 -18.18
N ILE A 9 -1.62 2.98 -18.18
CA ILE A 9 -0.26 3.06 -17.63
C ILE A 9 0.59 4.10 -18.38
N ASN A 10 0.44 4.20 -19.70
CA ASN A 10 1.21 5.16 -20.50
C ASN A 10 0.75 6.62 -20.32
N LYS A 11 -0.48 6.86 -19.85
CA LYS A 11 -0.97 8.22 -19.52
C LYS A 11 -0.25 8.79 -18.29
N VAL A 12 0.15 7.94 -17.37
CA VAL A 12 0.80 8.38 -16.13
C VAL A 12 2.29 8.61 -16.40
N SER A 13 2.80 9.76 -15.96
CA SER A 13 4.21 10.09 -16.10
C SER A 13 5.08 9.13 -15.28
N LYS A 14 5.85 8.29 -15.97
CA LYS A 14 6.73 7.30 -15.34
C LYS A 14 7.75 7.95 -14.40
N VAL A 15 8.25 9.14 -14.77
CA VAL A 15 9.21 9.90 -13.95
C VAL A 15 8.55 10.34 -12.64
N LYS A 16 7.31 10.87 -12.69
CA LYS A 16 6.59 11.28 -11.46
C LYS A 16 6.28 10.09 -10.56
N LEU A 17 5.88 8.95 -11.14
CA LEU A 17 5.66 7.73 -10.39
C LEU A 17 6.94 7.22 -9.71
N PHE A 18 8.04 7.20 -10.45
CA PHE A 18 9.33 6.77 -9.91
C PHE A 18 9.84 7.71 -8.81
N LEU A 19 9.69 9.03 -8.98
CA LEU A 19 10.03 9.99 -7.94
C LEU A 19 9.15 9.83 -6.70
N ALA A 20 7.84 9.66 -6.87
CA ALA A 20 6.93 9.41 -5.76
C ALA A 20 7.29 8.13 -4.99
N TRP A 21 7.60 7.05 -5.71
CA TRP A 21 8.07 5.80 -5.15
C TRP A 21 9.38 5.96 -4.37
N LEU A 22 10.39 6.66 -4.95
CA LEU A 22 11.66 6.94 -4.31
C LEU A 22 11.50 7.77 -3.03
N ILE A 23 10.71 8.84 -3.09
CA ILE A 23 10.41 9.70 -1.94
C ILE A 23 9.72 8.89 -0.84
N THR A 24 8.78 8.02 -1.19
CA THR A 24 8.09 7.16 -0.22
C THR A 24 9.08 6.24 0.50
N ILE A 25 9.98 5.57 -0.22
CA ILE A 25 11.01 4.71 0.39
C ILE A 25 11.93 5.53 1.30
N PHE A 26 12.38 6.70 0.85
CA PHE A 26 13.27 7.54 1.63
C PHE A 26 12.62 8.02 2.93
N ILE A 27 11.36 8.44 2.87
CA ILE A 27 10.59 8.87 4.05
C ILE A 27 10.40 7.69 5.00
N VAL A 28 9.97 6.52 4.51
CA VAL A 28 9.74 5.33 5.34
C VAL A 28 11.04 4.90 6.02
N SER A 29 12.12 4.79 5.26
CA SER A 29 13.44 4.40 5.82
C SER A 29 13.95 5.43 6.83
N GLY A 30 13.77 6.73 6.56
CA GLY A 30 14.19 7.81 7.45
C GLY A 30 13.41 7.81 8.77
N ILE A 31 12.08 7.71 8.70
CA ILE A 31 11.23 7.66 9.90
C ILE A 31 11.56 6.40 10.72
N THR A 32 11.68 5.26 10.07
CA THR A 32 12.04 4.01 10.74
C THR A 32 13.38 4.12 11.44
N GLY A 33 14.39 4.66 10.76
CA GLY A 33 15.72 4.88 11.34
C GLY A 33 15.70 5.81 12.56
N ILE A 34 14.97 6.93 12.48
CA ILE A 34 14.84 7.89 13.60
C ILE A 34 14.16 7.25 14.80
N ILE A 35 13.07 6.50 14.59
CA ILE A 35 12.34 5.84 15.67
C ILE A 35 13.24 4.82 16.37
N ILE A 36 13.97 4.02 15.61
CA ILE A 36 14.83 2.98 16.19
C ILE A 36 16.03 3.59 16.93
N MET A 37 16.66 4.62 16.37
CA MET A 37 17.74 5.34 17.04
C MET A 37 17.27 6.01 18.34
N GLY A 38 16.06 6.58 18.33
CA GLY A 38 15.48 7.22 19.53
C GLY A 38 15.05 6.24 20.62
N LEU A 39 14.62 5.04 20.25
CA LEU A 39 14.17 4.01 21.21
C LEU A 39 15.31 3.08 21.66
N GLY A 40 16.36 2.94 20.85
CA GLY A 40 17.44 1.98 21.10
C GLY A 40 18.39 2.32 22.24
N THR A 41 18.38 3.57 22.74
CA THR A 41 19.29 4.03 23.79
C THR A 41 18.89 3.62 25.22
N ASP A 42 17.61 3.24 25.46
CA ASP A 42 17.05 3.13 26.83
C ASP A 42 16.32 1.81 27.13
N ASN A 43 16.58 0.69 26.50
CA ASN A 43 15.78 -0.56 26.64
C ASN A 43 14.26 -0.41 26.35
N LYS A 44 13.81 0.77 25.97
CA LYS A 44 12.40 1.07 25.67
C LYS A 44 11.91 0.40 24.39
N LEU A 45 12.85 -0.05 23.56
CA LEU A 45 12.52 -0.78 22.33
C LEU A 45 11.78 -2.09 22.65
N GLY A 46 12.21 -2.80 23.70
CA GLY A 46 11.56 -4.03 24.15
C GLY A 46 10.15 -3.82 24.70
N GLU A 47 9.91 -2.69 25.39
CA GLU A 47 8.57 -2.33 25.88
C GLU A 47 7.66 -1.87 24.73
N PHE A 48 8.19 -1.17 23.75
CA PHE A 48 7.43 -0.61 22.62
C PHE A 48 7.07 -1.67 21.56
N VAL A 49 7.97 -2.62 21.30
CA VAL A 49 7.75 -3.71 20.33
C VAL A 49 7.05 -4.91 20.96
N GLY A 50 6.91 -4.91 22.29
CA GLY A 50 6.19 -5.91 23.05
C GLY A 50 6.91 -7.28 23.10
N GLN A 51 6.15 -8.35 23.35
CA GLN A 51 6.69 -9.71 23.53
C GLN A 51 7.51 -10.24 22.35
N SER A 52 7.38 -9.66 21.17
CA SER A 52 8.08 -10.12 19.96
C SER A 52 9.60 -10.01 20.03
N ILE A 53 10.14 -9.03 20.78
CA ILE A 53 11.60 -9.00 21.04
C ILE A 53 11.97 -9.94 22.18
N ASN A 54 11.05 -10.21 23.12
CA ASN A 54 11.33 -11.16 24.20
C ASN A 54 11.53 -12.60 23.70
N ASP A 55 10.91 -12.95 22.56
CA ASP A 55 11.11 -14.25 21.91
C ASP A 55 12.51 -14.37 21.29
N TYR A 56 13.19 -13.24 21.08
CA TYR A 56 14.58 -13.15 20.61
C TYR A 56 15.59 -12.87 21.73
N ARG A 57 15.22 -13.12 22.99
CA ARG A 57 16.17 -13.03 24.12
C ARG A 57 17.32 -14.00 23.92
N GLY A 58 18.50 -13.45 23.70
CA GLY A 58 19.73 -14.20 23.41
C GLY A 58 20.38 -13.78 22.10
N THR A 59 19.70 -12.94 21.31
CA THR A 59 20.27 -12.31 20.10
C THR A 59 21.18 -11.14 20.51
N SER A 60 22.13 -10.82 19.64
CA SER A 60 22.95 -9.63 19.82
C SER A 60 22.09 -8.36 19.74
N GLN A 61 22.58 -7.27 20.31
CA GLN A 61 21.87 -5.97 20.27
C GLN A 61 21.55 -5.52 18.83
N TRP A 62 22.41 -5.87 17.88
CA TRP A 62 22.25 -5.53 16.46
C TRP A 62 21.21 -6.40 15.74
N GLU A 63 21.11 -7.68 16.08
CA GLU A 63 20.03 -8.55 15.55
C GLU A 63 18.66 -8.03 15.99
N GLY A 64 18.51 -7.65 17.25
CA GLY A 64 17.30 -7.02 17.77
C GLY A 64 16.96 -5.73 17.03
N TRP A 65 17.97 -4.92 16.71
CA TRP A 65 17.81 -3.69 15.93
C TRP A 65 17.36 -3.97 14.50
N ALA A 66 17.97 -4.93 13.81
CA ALA A 66 17.62 -5.30 12.44
C ALA A 66 16.18 -5.84 12.36
N ILE A 67 15.76 -6.65 13.31
CA ILE A 67 14.38 -7.16 13.41
C ILE A 67 13.40 -6.01 13.64
N ALA A 68 13.68 -5.14 14.59
CA ALA A 68 12.83 -3.98 14.85
C ALA A 68 12.71 -3.08 13.61
N MET A 69 13.82 -2.85 12.90
CA MET A 69 13.82 -2.06 11.67
C MET A 69 12.98 -2.71 10.57
N SER A 70 13.04 -4.03 10.40
CA SER A 70 12.20 -4.76 9.45
C SER A 70 10.72 -4.66 9.79
N LEU A 71 10.33 -4.81 11.05
CA LEU A 71 8.94 -4.69 11.51
C LEU A 71 8.38 -3.29 11.30
N PHE A 72 9.09 -2.26 11.74
CA PHE A 72 8.67 -0.86 11.59
C PHE A 72 8.61 -0.44 10.12
N SER A 73 9.62 -0.80 9.34
CA SER A 73 9.63 -0.48 7.91
C SER A 73 8.48 -1.15 7.18
N SER A 74 8.14 -2.39 7.52
CA SER A 74 6.98 -3.11 6.96
C SER A 74 5.67 -2.38 7.26
N LEU A 75 5.44 -1.96 8.51
CA LEU A 75 4.26 -1.22 8.92
C LEU A 75 4.13 0.11 8.16
N PHE A 76 5.18 0.92 8.17
CA PHE A 76 5.18 2.22 7.52
C PHE A 76 5.10 2.10 5.99
N THR A 77 5.70 1.08 5.40
CA THR A 77 5.59 0.81 3.96
C THR A 77 4.15 0.51 3.59
N LYS A 78 3.46 -0.36 4.31
CA LYS A 78 2.04 -0.67 4.07
C LYS A 78 1.19 0.60 4.16
N ALA A 79 1.34 1.39 5.23
CA ALA A 79 0.60 2.63 5.41
C ALA A 79 0.87 3.64 4.28
N ALA A 80 2.13 3.86 3.93
CA ALA A 80 2.53 4.78 2.88
C ALA A 80 2.01 4.36 1.50
N PHE A 81 2.01 3.04 1.19
CA PHE A 81 1.51 2.55 -0.09
C PHE A 81 -0.01 2.54 -0.18
N LEU A 82 -0.77 2.45 0.90
CA LEU A 82 -2.21 2.69 0.89
C LEU A 82 -2.53 4.15 0.49
N ILE A 83 -1.75 5.10 0.99
CA ILE A 83 -1.88 6.53 0.61
C ILE A 83 -1.47 6.71 -0.85
N PHE A 84 -0.36 6.11 -1.28
CA PHE A 84 0.11 6.15 -2.65
C PHE A 84 -0.92 5.57 -3.64
N GLU A 85 -1.55 4.45 -3.29
CA GLU A 85 -2.62 3.84 -4.10
C GLU A 85 -3.84 4.75 -4.20
N SER A 86 -4.23 5.39 -3.10
CA SER A 86 -5.32 6.38 -3.10
C SER A 86 -5.01 7.57 -4.00
N TYR A 87 -3.75 8.00 -4.04
CA TYR A 87 -3.28 9.01 -4.98
C TYR A 87 -3.40 8.51 -6.43
N LEU A 88 -3.00 7.27 -6.74
CA LEU A 88 -3.17 6.68 -8.07
C LEU A 88 -4.63 6.59 -8.49
N LEU A 89 -5.51 6.13 -7.61
CA LEU A 89 -6.96 6.11 -7.84
C LEU A 89 -7.49 7.51 -8.16
N SER A 90 -7.00 8.51 -7.45
CA SER A 90 -7.38 9.90 -7.63
C SER A 90 -7.00 10.42 -9.02
N ILE A 91 -5.76 10.21 -9.48
CA ILE A 91 -5.28 10.76 -10.77
C ILE A 91 -5.73 9.95 -11.98
N ILE A 92 -5.87 8.61 -11.85
CA ILE A 92 -6.22 7.74 -12.98
C ILE A 92 -7.73 7.67 -13.19
N ILE A 93 -8.50 7.75 -12.12
CA ILE A 93 -9.96 7.55 -12.21
C ILE A 93 -10.72 8.83 -11.82
N ILE A 94 -10.56 9.30 -10.58
CA ILE A 94 -11.41 10.36 -10.04
C ILE A 94 -11.25 11.68 -10.80
N ASP A 95 -10.03 12.04 -11.17
CA ASP A 95 -9.74 13.29 -11.88
C ASP A 95 -10.38 13.33 -13.28
N GLU A 96 -10.48 12.18 -13.98
CA GLU A 96 -11.18 12.09 -15.24
C GLU A 96 -12.71 12.29 -15.10
N PHE A 97 -13.31 11.79 -14.02
CA PHE A 97 -14.71 12.08 -13.70
C PHE A 97 -14.91 13.54 -13.34
N LYS A 98 -14.05 14.10 -12.52
CA LYS A 98 -14.09 15.51 -12.11
C LYS A 98 -13.97 16.46 -13.29
N ARG A 99 -13.07 16.15 -14.25
CA ARG A 99 -12.85 16.94 -15.48
C ARG A 99 -13.84 16.60 -16.59
N ARG A 100 -14.76 15.66 -16.35
CA ARG A 100 -15.74 15.17 -17.34
C ARG A 100 -15.11 14.51 -18.58
N THR A 101 -13.81 14.27 -18.63
CA THR A 101 -13.12 13.63 -19.76
C THR A 101 -13.49 12.15 -19.93
N ILE A 102 -13.96 11.51 -18.87
CA ILE A 102 -14.44 10.11 -18.91
C ILE A 102 -15.63 9.94 -19.87
N PHE A 103 -16.45 10.98 -20.10
CA PHE A 103 -17.59 10.91 -21.00
C PHE A 103 -17.18 10.77 -22.47
N GLN A 104 -16.05 11.37 -22.84
CA GLN A 104 -15.47 11.17 -24.17
C GLN A 104 -15.05 9.70 -24.36
N LEU A 105 -14.58 9.04 -23.30
CA LEU A 105 -14.24 7.61 -23.33
C LEU A 105 -15.49 6.73 -23.41
N PHE A 106 -16.62 7.17 -22.85
CA PHE A 106 -17.88 6.43 -22.90
C PHE A 106 -18.58 6.51 -24.27
N SER A 107 -18.18 7.42 -25.16
CA SER A 107 -18.67 7.46 -26.55
C SER A 107 -17.99 6.43 -27.46
N TYR A 108 -16.90 5.81 -27.04
CA TYR A 108 -16.32 4.71 -27.81
C TYR A 108 -17.16 3.42 -27.70
N PRO A 109 -17.11 2.54 -28.72
CA PRO A 109 -17.89 1.30 -28.74
C PRO A 109 -17.32 0.21 -27.79
N ILE A 110 -17.02 0.61 -26.55
CA ILE A 110 -16.49 -0.26 -25.49
C ILE A 110 -17.44 -0.14 -24.29
N SER A 111 -17.78 -1.26 -23.66
CA SER A 111 -18.64 -1.21 -22.47
C SER A 111 -18.01 -0.40 -21.34
N LYS A 112 -18.79 0.49 -20.71
CA LYS A 112 -18.39 1.35 -19.58
C LYS A 112 -17.75 0.53 -18.45
N ILE A 113 -18.31 -0.64 -18.15
CA ILE A 113 -17.78 -1.58 -17.15
C ILE A 113 -16.37 -2.02 -17.49
N LYS A 114 -16.12 -2.42 -18.75
CA LYS A 114 -14.82 -2.89 -19.22
C LYS A 114 -13.75 -1.81 -19.13
N LEU A 115 -14.13 -0.58 -19.41
CA LEU A 115 -13.26 0.60 -19.33
C LEU A 115 -12.89 0.90 -17.86
N LEU A 116 -13.88 0.93 -16.95
CA LEU A 116 -13.64 1.20 -15.53
C LEU A 116 -12.77 0.11 -14.88
N TRP A 117 -13.04 -1.17 -15.19
CA TRP A 117 -12.19 -2.26 -14.74
C TRP A 117 -10.77 -2.17 -15.30
N GLY A 118 -10.60 -1.72 -16.55
CA GLY A 118 -9.28 -1.47 -17.12
C GLY A 118 -8.47 -0.47 -16.30
N LYS A 119 -9.11 0.61 -15.84
CA LYS A 119 -8.48 1.63 -14.98
C LYS A 119 -8.13 1.08 -13.58
N VAL A 120 -9.07 0.40 -12.93
CA VAL A 120 -8.84 -0.21 -11.61
C VAL A 120 -7.72 -1.23 -11.68
N LEU A 121 -7.70 -2.10 -12.68
CA LEU A 121 -6.63 -3.07 -12.88
C LEU A 121 -5.26 -2.41 -13.14
N SER A 122 -5.24 -1.27 -13.81
CA SER A 122 -4.00 -0.49 -14.00
C SER A 122 -3.47 0.04 -12.68
N VAL A 123 -4.36 0.53 -11.80
CA VAL A 123 -3.97 0.96 -10.44
C VAL A 123 -3.44 -0.23 -9.64
N ILE A 124 -4.14 -1.37 -9.63
CA ILE A 124 -3.70 -2.58 -8.93
C ILE A 124 -2.30 -2.99 -9.37
N LEU A 125 -2.03 -3.03 -10.67
CA LEU A 125 -0.72 -3.43 -11.19
C LEU A 125 0.39 -2.46 -10.79
N ILE A 126 0.16 -1.16 -10.93
CA ILE A 126 1.16 -0.14 -10.56
C ILE A 126 1.42 -0.20 -9.05
N SER A 127 0.37 -0.22 -8.23
CA SER A 127 0.47 -0.29 -6.77
C SER A 127 1.17 -1.55 -6.32
N PHE A 128 0.82 -2.71 -6.88
CA PHE A 128 1.45 -3.98 -6.54
C PHE A 128 2.95 -3.98 -6.83
N ILE A 129 3.35 -3.57 -8.04
CA ILE A 129 4.76 -3.52 -8.43
C ILE A 129 5.53 -2.53 -7.55
N ALA A 130 4.96 -1.34 -7.33
CA ALA A 130 5.61 -0.31 -6.54
C ALA A 130 5.76 -0.74 -5.06
N HIS A 131 4.72 -1.30 -4.46
CA HIS A 131 4.72 -1.76 -3.07
C HIS A 131 5.66 -2.96 -2.87
N PHE A 132 5.57 -3.97 -3.74
CA PHE A 132 6.41 -5.15 -3.69
C PHE A 132 7.90 -4.82 -3.84
N THR A 133 8.24 -3.98 -4.84
CA THR A 133 9.64 -3.55 -5.03
C THR A 133 10.16 -2.70 -3.90
N ALA A 134 9.31 -1.86 -3.29
CA ALA A 134 9.70 -1.07 -2.12
C ALA A 134 10.06 -1.95 -0.92
N HIS A 135 9.27 -2.97 -0.64
CA HIS A 135 9.60 -3.92 0.43
C HIS A 135 10.94 -4.61 0.17
N ILE A 136 11.20 -5.06 -1.06
CA ILE A 136 12.48 -5.69 -1.40
C ILE A 136 13.65 -4.72 -1.20
N VAL A 137 13.52 -3.48 -1.66
CA VAL A 137 14.59 -2.48 -1.53
C VAL A 137 14.89 -2.15 -0.08
N ILE A 138 13.86 -1.96 0.74
CA ILE A 138 14.01 -1.67 2.17
C ILE A 138 14.66 -2.86 2.90
N GLU A 139 14.20 -4.07 2.61
CA GLU A 139 14.77 -5.29 3.23
C GLU A 139 16.23 -5.53 2.83
N LEU A 140 16.58 -5.29 1.57
CA LEU A 140 17.98 -5.32 1.11
C LEU A 140 18.82 -4.27 1.81
N PHE A 141 18.29 -3.08 2.04
CA PHE A 141 18.97 -2.03 2.78
C PHE A 141 19.23 -2.45 4.23
N ILE A 142 18.25 -3.01 4.92
CA ILE A 142 18.41 -3.52 6.28
C ILE A 142 19.47 -4.63 6.34
N LYS A 143 19.43 -5.56 5.38
CA LYS A 143 20.42 -6.63 5.26
C LYS A 143 21.83 -6.09 5.03
N LEU A 144 21.97 -5.07 4.18
CA LEU A 144 23.24 -4.42 3.93
C LEU A 144 23.79 -3.77 5.21
N MET A 145 22.94 -3.07 5.97
CA MET A 145 23.33 -2.45 7.23
C MET A 145 23.74 -3.49 8.25
N ALA A 146 23.02 -4.60 8.39
CA ALA A 146 23.37 -5.70 9.26
C ALA A 146 24.73 -6.32 8.88
N PHE A 147 24.99 -6.52 7.59
CA PHE A 147 26.28 -7.03 7.09
C PHE A 147 27.44 -6.08 7.41
N LEU A 148 27.25 -4.77 7.25
CA LEU A 148 28.29 -3.77 7.56
C LEU A 148 28.60 -3.69 9.07
N THR A 149 27.66 -4.07 9.92
CA THR A 149 27.86 -4.12 11.38
C THR A 149 28.38 -5.46 11.87
N GLY A 150 28.58 -6.44 10.99
CA GLY A 150 29.13 -7.76 11.30
C GLY A 150 28.12 -8.76 11.87
N GLU A 151 26.83 -8.48 11.71
CA GLU A 151 25.74 -9.29 12.25
C GLU A 151 25.13 -10.25 11.21
N ASN A 152 24.77 -11.47 11.66
CA ASN A 152 24.12 -12.46 10.81
C ASN A 152 22.60 -12.19 10.77
N TYR A 153 22.12 -11.64 9.67
CA TYR A 153 20.70 -11.43 9.45
C TYR A 153 20.00 -12.70 8.94
N ILE A 154 18.82 -13.00 9.51
CA ILE A 154 18.03 -14.21 9.24
C ILE A 154 17.52 -14.27 7.77
N PRO A 155 17.38 -15.48 7.18
CA PRO A 155 17.23 -15.64 5.75
C PRO A 155 15.87 -15.18 5.19
N PHE A 156 15.97 -14.49 4.08
CA PHE A 156 14.96 -13.87 3.20
C PHE A 156 13.95 -14.85 2.54
N THR A 157 14.18 -16.15 2.54
CA THR A 157 13.44 -17.10 1.67
C THR A 157 11.97 -17.33 2.06
N ASN A 158 11.69 -17.48 3.36
CA ASN A 158 10.30 -17.69 3.82
C ASN A 158 9.47 -16.40 3.83
N TYR A 159 10.15 -15.26 3.82
CA TYR A 159 9.54 -13.94 3.82
C TYR A 159 8.91 -13.59 2.46
N LEU A 160 9.53 -13.99 1.33
CA LEU A 160 9.06 -13.61 -0.02
C LEU A 160 7.66 -14.15 -0.35
N ILE A 161 7.35 -15.38 0.02
CA ILE A 161 6.04 -15.98 -0.28
C ILE A 161 4.94 -15.25 0.49
N ASN A 162 5.18 -15.01 1.78
CA ASN A 162 4.25 -14.24 2.61
C ASN A 162 4.11 -12.79 2.13
N LEU A 163 5.22 -12.17 1.69
CA LEU A 163 5.25 -10.82 1.17
C LEU A 163 4.35 -10.63 -0.05
N VAL A 164 4.36 -11.57 -1.01
CA VAL A 164 3.46 -11.51 -2.18
C VAL A 164 2.01 -11.49 -1.74
N GLY A 165 1.62 -12.39 -0.84
CA GLY A 165 0.25 -12.48 -0.33
C GLY A 165 -0.18 -11.22 0.43
N ILE A 166 0.66 -10.72 1.32
CA ILE A 166 0.42 -9.52 2.11
C ILE A 166 0.32 -8.29 1.20
N THR A 167 1.25 -8.11 0.27
CA THR A 167 1.26 -6.98 -0.66
C THR A 167 0.01 -7.00 -1.54
N PHE A 168 -0.35 -8.15 -2.09
CA PHE A 168 -1.54 -8.28 -2.93
C PHE A 168 -2.83 -7.98 -2.16
N GLY A 169 -2.97 -8.53 -0.96
CA GLY A 169 -4.12 -8.27 -0.10
C GLY A 169 -4.21 -6.80 0.32
N THR A 170 -3.09 -6.17 0.68
CA THR A 170 -3.04 -4.74 1.03
C THR A 170 -3.50 -3.86 -0.14
N VAL A 171 -3.04 -4.16 -1.36
CA VAL A 171 -3.45 -3.45 -2.57
C VAL A 171 -4.95 -3.64 -2.84
N LEU A 172 -5.51 -4.82 -2.65
CA LEU A 172 -6.95 -5.01 -2.85
C LEU A 172 -7.79 -4.23 -1.83
N ILE A 173 -7.34 -4.13 -0.59
CA ILE A 173 -8.00 -3.30 0.44
C ILE A 173 -7.84 -1.81 0.11
N GLY A 174 -6.69 -1.42 -0.44
CA GLY A 174 -6.38 -0.06 -0.89
C GLY A 174 -7.29 0.49 -2.00
N LEU A 175 -8.18 -0.33 -2.56
CA LEU A 175 -9.21 0.11 -3.51
C LEU A 175 -10.42 0.79 -2.84
N ILE A 176 -10.63 0.65 -1.53
CA ILE A 176 -11.79 1.24 -0.82
C ILE A 176 -11.90 2.76 -1.03
N PRO A 177 -10.82 3.55 -1.00
CA PRO A 177 -10.82 4.98 -1.30
C PRO A 177 -11.44 5.36 -2.65
N PHE A 178 -11.41 4.47 -3.65
CA PHE A 178 -12.10 4.68 -4.93
C PHE A 178 -13.59 4.94 -4.72
N VAL A 179 -14.24 4.13 -3.89
CA VAL A 179 -15.70 4.24 -3.68
C VAL A 179 -16.06 5.56 -3.02
N LEU A 180 -15.30 5.95 -1.98
CA LEU A 180 -15.53 7.22 -1.27
C LEU A 180 -15.24 8.44 -2.17
N GLY A 181 -14.20 8.36 -2.99
CA GLY A 181 -13.86 9.38 -3.98
C GLY A 181 -14.93 9.56 -5.05
N MET A 182 -15.58 8.47 -5.48
CA MET A 182 -16.63 8.49 -6.50
C MET A 182 -17.95 9.11 -6.02
N ILE A 183 -18.20 9.20 -4.71
CA ILE A 183 -19.43 9.82 -4.18
C ILE A 183 -19.53 11.30 -4.60
N LYS A 184 -18.42 12.04 -4.53
CA LYS A 184 -18.36 13.47 -4.84
C LYS A 184 -17.38 13.83 -5.97
N TYR A 185 -16.84 12.85 -6.68
CA TYR A 185 -15.77 13.02 -7.67
C TYR A 185 -14.63 13.90 -7.15
N SER A 186 -14.22 13.63 -5.91
CA SER A 186 -13.30 14.51 -5.17
C SER A 186 -11.96 13.83 -4.91
N THR A 187 -10.91 14.38 -5.54
CA THR A 187 -9.52 13.98 -5.33
C THR A 187 -9.08 14.07 -3.86
N PRO A 188 -9.37 15.17 -3.10
CA PRO A 188 -8.99 15.25 -1.69
C PRO A 188 -9.68 14.17 -0.84
N ILE A 189 -10.96 13.87 -1.08
CA ILE A 189 -11.69 12.85 -0.33
C ILE A 189 -11.06 11.48 -0.56
N THR A 190 -10.66 11.16 -1.79
CA THR A 190 -9.98 9.89 -2.11
C THR A 190 -8.68 9.75 -1.33
N ILE A 191 -7.85 10.80 -1.31
CA ILE A 191 -6.55 10.76 -0.61
C ILE A 191 -6.75 10.70 0.91
N LEU A 192 -7.66 11.52 1.46
CA LEU A 192 -7.97 11.52 2.89
C LEU A 192 -8.56 10.18 3.35
N SER A 193 -9.40 9.55 2.53
CA SER A 193 -9.93 8.20 2.84
C SER A 193 -8.84 7.14 2.83
N GLY A 194 -7.82 7.27 1.96
CA GLY A 194 -6.64 6.41 1.98
C GLY A 194 -5.80 6.59 3.23
N LEU A 195 -5.62 7.83 3.68
CA LEU A 195 -4.94 8.13 4.93
C LEU A 195 -5.72 7.56 6.13
N GLY A 196 -7.05 7.73 6.15
CA GLY A 196 -7.90 7.12 7.17
C GLY A 196 -7.81 5.59 7.18
N LEU A 197 -7.81 4.96 6.00
CA LEU A 197 -7.65 3.52 5.86
C LEU A 197 -6.26 3.07 6.35
N ALA A 198 -5.21 3.79 5.99
CA ALA A 198 -3.85 3.53 6.46
C ALA A 198 -3.77 3.61 8.00
N ALA A 199 -4.38 4.64 8.60
CA ALA A 199 -4.43 4.79 10.05
C ALA A 199 -5.20 3.66 10.74
N LEU A 200 -6.33 3.22 10.16
CA LEU A 200 -7.12 2.10 10.70
C LEU A 200 -6.36 0.77 10.65
N LEU A 201 -5.71 0.49 9.53
CA LEU A 201 -5.01 -0.78 9.33
C LEU A 201 -3.64 -0.84 10.03
N SER A 202 -3.02 0.31 10.27
CA SER A 202 -1.75 0.42 10.99
C SER A 202 -1.91 0.43 12.50
N ASN A 203 -3.16 0.54 13.02
CA ASN A 203 -3.40 0.40 14.45
C ASN A 203 -3.08 -1.04 14.87
N ALA A 204 -1.95 -1.17 15.54
CA ALA A 204 -1.59 -2.38 16.25
C ALA A 204 -2.54 -2.60 17.41
N THR A 205 -2.85 -3.84 17.73
CA THR A 205 -3.46 -4.17 19.02
C THR A 205 -2.57 -3.63 20.13
N PRO A 206 -3.14 -2.97 21.16
CA PRO A 206 -2.34 -2.43 22.26
C PRO A 206 -1.38 -3.47 22.83
N GLY A 207 -0.06 -3.18 22.78
CA GLY A 207 0.99 -4.05 23.31
C GLY A 207 1.74 -4.91 22.30
N THR A 208 1.35 -4.95 21.02
CA THR A 208 2.06 -5.74 20.00
C THR A 208 2.08 -5.03 18.65
N LEU A 209 3.20 -4.44 18.29
CA LEU A 209 3.42 -3.92 16.92
C LEU A 209 3.47 -5.03 15.85
N THR A 210 3.56 -6.28 16.30
CA THR A 210 3.67 -7.46 15.43
C THR A 210 2.33 -8.05 15.00
N HIS A 211 1.23 -7.65 15.64
CA HIS A 211 -0.10 -8.14 15.30
C HIS A 211 -0.97 -7.03 14.71
N ASN A 212 -0.53 -6.46 13.61
CA ASN A 212 -1.37 -5.59 12.81
C ASN A 212 -2.47 -6.41 12.14
N PHE A 213 -3.64 -5.81 11.94
CA PHE A 213 -4.72 -6.45 11.18
C PHE A 213 -4.27 -6.96 9.82
N VAL A 214 -3.30 -6.28 9.19
CA VAL A 214 -2.77 -6.63 7.86
C VAL A 214 -1.83 -7.84 7.90
N ASP A 215 -1.25 -8.18 9.05
CA ASP A 215 -0.39 -9.36 9.19
C ASP A 215 -1.20 -10.64 9.45
N ASN A 216 -2.48 -10.50 9.81
CA ASN A 216 -3.39 -11.63 9.89
C ASN A 216 -3.91 -11.99 8.50
N VAL A 217 -3.39 -13.07 7.92
CA VAL A 217 -3.73 -13.53 6.56
C VAL A 217 -5.23 -13.76 6.39
N PHE A 218 -5.91 -14.28 7.40
CA PHE A 218 -7.35 -14.54 7.36
C PHE A 218 -8.15 -13.24 7.26
N PHE A 219 -7.82 -12.25 8.10
CA PHE A 219 -8.42 -10.91 8.03
C PHE A 219 -8.17 -10.27 6.67
N LEU A 220 -6.95 -10.39 6.16
CA LEU A 220 -6.53 -9.80 4.89
C LEU A 220 -7.30 -10.39 3.71
N ILE A 221 -7.54 -11.71 3.70
CA ILE A 221 -8.35 -12.37 2.67
C ILE A 221 -9.80 -11.87 2.72
N ILE A 222 -10.42 -11.86 3.91
CA ILE A 222 -11.81 -11.42 4.06
C ILE A 222 -11.96 -9.95 3.65
N ALA A 223 -11.10 -9.07 4.14
CA ALA A 223 -11.13 -7.66 3.83
C ALA A 223 -10.91 -7.38 2.33
N SER A 224 -10.03 -8.15 1.68
CA SER A 224 -9.81 -8.07 0.23
C SER A 224 -11.04 -8.46 -0.58
N ILE A 225 -11.74 -9.53 -0.18
CA ILE A 225 -12.97 -9.98 -0.83
C ILE A 225 -14.06 -8.91 -0.67
N ILE A 226 -14.23 -8.39 0.53
CA ILE A 226 -15.20 -7.32 0.82
C ILE A 226 -14.90 -6.08 -0.03
N SER A 227 -13.63 -5.66 -0.09
CA SER A 227 -13.20 -4.53 -0.91
C SER A 227 -13.55 -4.72 -2.38
N LEU A 228 -13.23 -5.89 -2.96
CA LEU A 228 -13.57 -6.20 -4.34
C LEU A 228 -15.07 -6.21 -4.59
N MET A 229 -15.89 -6.71 -3.66
CA MET A 229 -17.35 -6.68 -3.77
C MET A 229 -17.87 -5.23 -3.80
N ILE A 230 -17.38 -4.38 -2.91
CA ILE A 230 -17.78 -2.97 -2.81
C ILE A 230 -17.40 -2.22 -4.10
N VAL A 231 -16.16 -2.42 -4.59
CA VAL A 231 -15.67 -1.80 -5.83
C VAL A 231 -16.46 -2.28 -7.05
N SER A 232 -16.74 -3.57 -7.15
CA SER A 232 -17.54 -4.16 -8.23
C SER A 232 -18.95 -3.59 -8.26
N SER A 233 -19.60 -3.49 -7.11
CA SER A 233 -20.92 -2.87 -6.96
C SER A 233 -20.92 -1.40 -7.35
N SER A 234 -19.88 -0.66 -6.95
CA SER A 234 -19.70 0.74 -7.31
C SER A 234 -19.54 0.93 -8.82
N ILE A 235 -18.67 0.13 -9.46
CA ILE A 235 -18.48 0.15 -10.92
C ILE A 235 -19.79 -0.14 -11.66
N TYR A 236 -20.53 -1.15 -11.19
CA TYR A 236 -21.84 -1.49 -11.79
C TYR A 236 -22.84 -0.35 -11.68
N THR A 237 -22.94 0.27 -10.51
CA THR A 237 -23.83 1.41 -10.26
C THR A 237 -23.47 2.61 -11.14
N ILE A 238 -22.17 2.92 -11.28
CA ILE A 238 -21.68 4.01 -12.13
C ILE A 238 -21.98 3.73 -13.60
N SER A 239 -21.81 2.49 -14.03
CA SER A 239 -22.06 2.12 -15.44
C SER A 239 -23.53 2.26 -15.86
N LYS A 240 -24.46 2.08 -14.91
CA LYS A 240 -25.91 2.21 -15.13
C LYS A 240 -26.44 3.64 -15.03
N LYS A 241 -25.73 4.52 -14.34
CA LYS A 241 -26.11 5.93 -14.30
C LYS A 241 -26.03 6.48 -15.71
N ASP A 242 -27.20 6.76 -16.31
CA ASP A 242 -27.28 7.65 -17.44
C ASP A 242 -26.87 9.02 -16.94
N ILE A 243 -25.68 9.41 -17.34
CA ILE A 243 -25.12 10.69 -16.94
C ILE A 243 -25.82 11.70 -17.83
N ASN A 244 -26.98 12.21 -17.33
CA ASN A 244 -27.64 13.35 -17.93
C ASN A 244 -26.63 14.48 -17.95
N ILE A 245 -26.22 14.82 -19.15
CA ILE A 245 -25.39 15.98 -19.45
C ILE A 245 -26.33 17.19 -19.37
N ASN A 246 -26.58 17.68 -18.16
CA ASN A 246 -27.13 19.02 -17.94
C ASN A 246 -26.01 19.95 -17.49
#